data_11643ceead1a095267b491b845169723
#
_entry.id   11643ceead1a095267b491b845169723
#
_cell.length_a   1.000
_cell.length_b   1.000
_cell.length_c   1.000
_cell.angle_alpha   90.00
_cell.angle_beta   90.00
_cell.angle_gamma   90.00
#
_symmetry.space_group_name_H-M   'P 1'
#
loop_
_entity.id
_entity.type
_entity.pdbx_description
1 polymer ?
#
loop_
_entity_poly.entity_id
_entity_poly.type
_entity_poly.pdbx_seq_one_letter_code
_entity_poly.pdbx_strand_id
1 'polypeptide(L)'
;EEVMKKILLVVCLMVVTFSHSFAVEKAKVKKEKIGKIHYNMVRAPNTKLEMLSTEVTQELYTFVIGENPSAELDEESLLYPVDSISYNDAIYFCNLLSMLKKLQPVYSVSGETNPKKWDYTPHKEIHISPLSISENPDANGYRLPSVEEWEYFAAGGDDYRYSGSDDQELVAWFFGNSKGYSHEVATLEPNAYGMYDMSGNVAEICSDFYPTDVSEVVVRVVRGGFYKAHSRQCRVHVDDEDMDFIPSHEVSKYAGFRFVRQYKK
;
A
#
# COMPACT_ATOMS: atom_id res chain seq x y z
N GLU A 1 21.88 -57.24 23.75
CA GLU A 1 22.30 -55.90 24.25
C GLU A 1 23.13 -55.16 23.19
N GLU A 2 24.06 -55.82 22.51
CA GLU A 2 24.88 -55.16 21.45
C GLU A 2 24.10 -54.85 20.19
N VAL A 3 23.08 -55.60 19.83
CA VAL A 3 22.18 -55.37 18.69
C VAL A 3 21.26 -54.15 18.96
N MET A 4 20.76 -54.02 20.20
CA MET A 4 19.96 -52.86 20.60
C MET A 4 20.76 -51.53 20.61
N LYS A 5 22.05 -51.59 21.03
CA LYS A 5 22.95 -50.43 20.99
C LYS A 5 23.28 -49.98 19.57
N LYS A 6 23.41 -50.91 18.61
CA LYS A 6 23.61 -50.59 17.18
C LYS A 6 22.35 -50.01 16.54
N ILE A 7 21.15 -50.46 16.90
CA ILE A 7 19.88 -49.93 16.42
C ILE A 7 19.66 -48.51 16.99
N LEU A 8 19.99 -48.29 18.27
CA LEU A 8 19.87 -46.95 18.88
C LEU A 8 20.84 -45.92 18.25
N LEU A 9 22.05 -46.36 17.85
CA LEU A 9 23.05 -45.53 17.20
C LEU A 9 22.63 -45.14 15.76
N VAL A 10 21.98 -46.05 15.03
CA VAL A 10 21.47 -45.78 13.66
C VAL A 10 20.25 -44.87 13.71
N VAL A 11 19.38 -45.00 14.72
CA VAL A 11 18.23 -44.09 14.89
C VAL A 11 18.68 -42.69 15.31
N CYS A 12 19.69 -42.55 16.17
CA CYS A 12 20.27 -41.25 16.50
C CYS A 12 21.02 -40.59 15.33
N LEU A 13 21.61 -41.36 14.40
CA LEU A 13 22.28 -40.80 13.22
C LEU A 13 21.28 -40.36 12.10
N MET A 14 20.04 -40.89 12.08
CA MET A 14 19.01 -40.48 11.11
C MET A 14 18.18 -39.24 11.54
N VAL A 15 18.30 -38.79 12.78
CA VAL A 15 17.59 -37.59 13.26
C VAL A 15 18.40 -36.28 13.04
N VAL A 16 19.67 -36.39 12.61
CA VAL A 16 20.59 -35.23 12.54
C VAL A 16 20.69 -34.59 11.14
N THR A 17 19.94 -35.00 10.12
CA THR A 17 20.14 -34.47 8.77
C THR A 17 18.89 -34.00 8.04
N PHE A 18 17.96 -33.32 8.71
CA PHE A 18 16.93 -32.57 8.00
C PHE A 18 16.57 -31.23 8.67
N SER A 19 17.54 -30.51 9.19
CA SER A 19 17.42 -29.07 9.31
C SER A 19 17.87 -28.44 7.99
N HIS A 20 17.07 -28.59 6.94
CA HIS A 20 17.11 -27.61 5.88
C HIS A 20 16.63 -26.32 6.51
N SER A 21 17.57 -25.49 6.96
CA SER A 21 17.28 -24.09 7.18
C SER A 21 16.93 -23.52 5.80
N PHE A 22 15.65 -23.55 5.45
CA PHE A 22 15.18 -22.70 4.38
C PHE A 22 15.59 -21.28 4.81
N ALA A 23 16.60 -20.74 4.16
CA ALA A 23 16.96 -19.33 4.36
C ALA A 23 15.69 -18.56 4.05
N VAL A 24 15.08 -17.96 5.07
CA VAL A 24 13.90 -17.09 4.89
C VAL A 24 14.35 -15.98 3.97
N GLU A 25 13.75 -15.90 2.79
CA GLU A 25 14.08 -14.84 1.84
C GLU A 25 13.77 -13.50 2.53
N LYS A 26 14.75 -12.61 2.59
CA LYS A 26 14.56 -11.29 3.19
C LYS A 26 13.92 -10.35 2.17
N ALA A 27 13.14 -9.41 2.67
CA ALA A 27 12.64 -8.30 1.87
C ALA A 27 13.82 -7.52 1.24
N LYS A 28 13.60 -7.00 0.03
CA LYS A 28 14.62 -6.25 -0.72
C LYS A 28 14.10 -4.85 -1.00
N VAL A 29 14.81 -3.87 -0.49
CA VAL A 29 14.52 -2.46 -0.75
C VAL A 29 15.30 -2.01 -1.98
N LYS A 30 14.59 -1.48 -2.97
CA LYS A 30 15.14 -0.93 -4.21
C LYS A 30 14.88 0.57 -4.28
N LYS A 31 15.93 1.36 -4.38
CA LYS A 31 15.82 2.80 -4.65
C LYS A 31 15.42 3.03 -6.11
N GLU A 32 14.38 3.80 -6.32
CA GLU A 32 13.93 4.25 -7.62
C GLU A 32 13.89 5.78 -7.67
N LYS A 33 13.77 6.34 -8.88
CA LYS A 33 13.63 7.78 -9.06
C LYS A 33 12.77 8.12 -10.27
N ILE A 34 12.15 9.29 -10.22
CA ILE A 34 11.52 9.94 -11.35
C ILE A 34 11.88 11.43 -11.33
N GLY A 35 12.48 11.92 -12.40
CA GLY A 35 13.10 13.25 -12.35
C GLY A 35 14.16 13.33 -11.25
N LYS A 36 13.95 14.25 -10.30
CA LYS A 36 14.81 14.42 -9.12
C LYS A 36 14.27 13.72 -7.88
N ILE A 37 13.05 13.18 -7.92
CA ILE A 37 12.38 12.58 -6.79
C ILE A 37 12.83 11.14 -6.63
N HIS A 38 13.22 10.78 -5.41
CA HIS A 38 13.65 9.45 -5.03
C HIS A 38 12.60 8.78 -4.15
N TYR A 39 12.35 7.50 -4.38
CA TYR A 39 11.44 6.68 -3.58
C TYR A 39 11.94 5.24 -3.50
N ASN A 40 11.48 4.51 -2.51
CA ASN A 40 11.87 3.12 -2.29
C ASN A 40 10.72 2.17 -2.65
N MET A 41 11.05 1.11 -3.39
CA MET A 41 10.16 -0.01 -3.61
C MET A 41 10.64 -1.20 -2.79
N VAL A 42 9.75 -1.79 -2.01
CA VAL A 42 10.02 -2.98 -1.21
C VAL A 42 9.49 -4.20 -1.94
N ARG A 43 10.35 -5.19 -2.18
CA ARG A 43 9.94 -6.52 -2.60
C ARG A 43 9.82 -7.41 -1.39
N ALA A 44 8.61 -7.86 -1.10
CA ALA A 44 8.39 -8.80 -0.02
C ALA A 44 8.89 -10.21 -0.39
N PRO A 45 9.32 -11.03 0.60
CA PRO A 45 9.72 -12.41 0.39
C PRO A 45 8.61 -13.24 -0.27
N ASN A 46 9.00 -14.26 -1.02
CA ASN A 46 8.08 -15.23 -1.64
C ASN A 46 7.00 -14.64 -2.57
N THR A 47 7.15 -13.38 -2.98
CA THR A 47 6.23 -12.73 -3.91
C THR A 47 6.97 -12.20 -5.14
N LYS A 48 6.18 -11.87 -6.18
CA LYS A 48 6.65 -11.11 -7.34
C LYS A 48 6.21 -9.64 -7.27
N LEU A 49 5.85 -9.17 -6.08
CA LEU A 49 5.32 -7.83 -5.88
C LEU A 49 6.39 -6.90 -5.33
N GLU A 50 6.38 -5.67 -5.82
CA GLU A 50 7.11 -4.54 -5.27
C GLU A 50 6.10 -3.45 -4.90
N MET A 51 6.12 -2.98 -3.64
CA MET A 51 5.24 -1.94 -3.12
C MET A 51 6.05 -0.72 -2.71
N LEU A 52 5.50 0.48 -2.87
CA LEU A 52 6.09 1.72 -2.37
C LEU A 52 6.24 1.64 -0.85
N SER A 53 7.43 1.96 -0.33
CA SER A 53 7.75 1.78 1.10
C SER A 53 6.98 2.70 2.04
N THR A 54 6.47 3.81 1.54
CA THR A 54 5.67 4.82 2.25
C THR A 54 4.35 5.03 1.54
N GLU A 55 3.51 5.91 2.03
CA GLU A 55 2.44 6.51 1.22
C GLU A 55 3.04 7.33 0.08
N VAL A 56 2.25 7.61 -0.96
CA VAL A 56 2.64 8.55 -2.02
C VAL A 56 2.74 9.95 -1.41
N THR A 57 3.91 10.58 -1.54
CA THR A 57 4.13 11.94 -1.03
C THR A 57 3.51 12.99 -1.94
N GLN A 58 3.22 14.16 -1.38
CA GLN A 58 2.74 15.32 -2.13
C GLN A 58 3.71 15.72 -3.25
N GLU A 59 5.03 15.63 -3.00
CA GLU A 59 6.06 15.86 -4.02
C GLU A 59 5.93 14.90 -5.22
N LEU A 60 5.83 13.60 -4.94
CA LEU A 60 5.72 12.60 -5.98
C LEU A 60 4.41 12.73 -6.75
N TYR A 61 3.31 12.98 -6.03
CA TYR A 61 2.00 13.18 -6.64
C TYR A 61 1.98 14.40 -7.55
N THR A 62 2.46 15.55 -7.05
CA THR A 62 2.54 16.80 -7.82
C THR A 62 3.42 16.66 -9.08
N PHE A 63 4.54 15.94 -8.96
CA PHE A 63 5.40 15.70 -10.12
C PHE A 63 4.67 14.91 -11.22
N VAL A 64 3.86 13.94 -10.86
CA VAL A 64 3.17 13.06 -11.82
C VAL A 64 1.92 13.72 -12.39
N ILE A 65 1.10 14.33 -11.54
CA ILE A 65 -0.19 14.91 -11.92
C ILE A 65 -0.06 16.37 -12.38
N GLY A 66 0.85 17.14 -11.78
CA GLY A 66 1.06 18.56 -12.04
C GLY A 66 0.33 19.48 -11.06
N GLU A 67 -0.41 18.94 -10.10
CA GLU A 67 -1.22 19.66 -9.11
C GLU A 67 -1.21 18.92 -7.76
N ASN A 68 -1.22 19.65 -6.64
CA ASN A 68 -1.33 19.07 -5.31
C ASN A 68 -2.75 19.30 -4.76
N PRO A 69 -3.52 18.24 -4.46
CA PRO A 69 -4.87 18.36 -3.93
C PRO A 69 -4.92 18.57 -2.42
N SER A 70 -3.85 18.26 -1.70
CA SER A 70 -3.81 18.32 -0.24
C SER A 70 -3.99 19.76 0.27
N ALA A 71 -4.78 19.92 1.34
CA ALA A 71 -5.31 21.22 1.74
C ALA A 71 -4.28 22.17 2.36
N GLU A 72 -3.18 21.67 2.90
CA GLU A 72 -2.13 22.47 3.53
C GLU A 72 -0.87 22.43 2.66
N LEU A 73 -0.66 23.53 1.93
CA LEU A 73 0.47 23.73 1.03
C LEU A 73 1.49 24.64 1.71
N ASP A 74 2.35 24.05 2.49
CA ASP A 74 3.60 24.65 2.93
C ASP A 74 4.75 24.05 2.11
N GLU A 75 5.77 24.84 1.76
CA GLU A 75 6.94 24.28 1.06
C GLU A 75 7.64 23.17 1.87
N GLU A 76 7.48 23.17 3.19
CA GLU A 76 7.96 22.13 4.10
C GLU A 76 7.14 20.83 4.02
N SER A 77 5.95 20.88 3.43
CA SER A 77 5.00 19.75 3.40
C SER A 77 5.18 18.75 2.24
N LEU A 78 6.16 18.93 1.38
CA LEU A 78 6.36 18.08 0.20
C LEU A 78 6.59 16.58 0.51
N LEU A 79 7.06 16.27 1.71
CA LEU A 79 7.26 14.89 2.20
C LEU A 79 6.06 14.33 2.97
N TYR A 80 5.01 15.12 3.17
CA TYR A 80 3.76 14.63 3.72
C TYR A 80 3.06 13.71 2.71
N PRO A 81 2.24 12.75 3.16
CA PRO A 81 1.43 11.96 2.26
C PRO A 81 0.46 12.87 1.50
N VAL A 82 0.19 12.52 0.25
CA VAL A 82 -0.92 13.13 -0.47
C VAL A 82 -2.23 12.62 0.12
N ASP A 83 -3.16 13.53 0.35
CA ASP A 83 -4.53 13.28 0.75
C ASP A 83 -5.51 14.05 -0.14
N SER A 84 -6.78 14.10 0.22
CA SER A 84 -7.81 14.79 -0.56
C SER A 84 -7.90 14.29 -2.00
N ILE A 85 -7.80 12.98 -2.16
CA ILE A 85 -7.90 12.27 -3.44
C ILE A 85 -9.05 11.25 -3.42
N SER A 86 -9.51 10.90 -4.61
CA SER A 86 -10.44 9.79 -4.85
C SER A 86 -9.70 8.54 -5.35
N TYR A 87 -10.40 7.41 -5.39
CA TYR A 87 -9.90 6.21 -6.07
C TYR A 87 -9.58 6.47 -7.54
N ASN A 88 -10.40 7.28 -8.22
CA ASN A 88 -10.20 7.62 -9.62
C ASN A 88 -8.91 8.43 -9.83
N ASP A 89 -8.59 9.33 -8.91
CA ASP A 89 -7.31 10.08 -8.92
C ASP A 89 -6.13 9.14 -8.75
N ALA A 90 -6.23 8.17 -7.83
CA ALA A 90 -5.16 7.21 -7.55
C ALA A 90 -4.87 6.30 -8.76
N ILE A 91 -5.88 5.78 -9.45
CA ILE A 91 -5.66 4.95 -10.65
C ILE A 91 -5.18 5.78 -11.84
N TYR A 92 -5.63 7.03 -11.96
CA TYR A 92 -5.10 7.96 -12.96
C TYR A 92 -3.59 8.19 -12.74
N PHE A 93 -3.19 8.47 -11.50
CA PHE A 93 -1.78 8.59 -11.11
C PHE A 93 -0.99 7.32 -11.44
N CYS A 94 -1.48 6.13 -11.07
CA CYS A 94 -0.80 4.86 -11.32
C CYS A 94 -0.53 4.63 -12.82
N ASN A 95 -1.51 4.91 -13.67
CA ASN A 95 -1.33 4.77 -15.11
C ASN A 95 -0.36 5.81 -15.67
N LEU A 96 -0.45 7.07 -15.23
CA LEU A 96 0.44 8.11 -15.71
C LEU A 96 1.89 7.86 -15.27
N LEU A 97 2.12 7.44 -14.01
CA LEU A 97 3.44 7.03 -13.53
C LEU A 97 3.97 5.83 -14.32
N SER A 98 3.12 4.86 -14.63
CA SER A 98 3.49 3.69 -15.46
C SER A 98 4.00 4.13 -16.83
N MET A 99 3.28 5.04 -17.50
CA MET A 99 3.70 5.60 -18.80
C MET A 99 5.02 6.36 -18.70
N LEU A 100 5.20 7.20 -17.69
CA LEU A 100 6.43 7.96 -17.46
C LEU A 100 7.64 7.02 -17.21
N LYS A 101 7.40 5.87 -16.58
CA LYS A 101 8.40 4.82 -16.34
C LYS A 101 8.52 3.81 -17.50
N LYS A 102 7.80 4.03 -18.61
CA LYS A 102 7.75 3.14 -19.78
C LYS A 102 7.29 1.72 -19.45
N LEU A 103 6.39 1.60 -18.49
CA LEU A 103 5.70 0.36 -18.13
C LEU A 103 4.34 0.32 -18.82
N GLN A 104 3.76 -0.88 -18.94
CA GLN A 104 2.42 -1.06 -19.48
C GLN A 104 1.40 -0.68 -18.39
N PRO A 105 0.53 0.33 -18.61
CA PRO A 105 -0.52 0.69 -17.66
C PRO A 105 -1.46 -0.47 -17.35
N VAL A 106 -1.94 -0.54 -16.10
CA VAL A 106 -2.82 -1.60 -15.63
C VAL A 106 -4.28 -1.30 -15.93
N TYR A 107 -4.70 -0.05 -15.68
CA TYR A 107 -6.09 0.36 -15.80
C TYR A 107 -6.45 0.80 -17.22
N SER A 108 -7.70 0.56 -17.61
CA SER A 108 -8.31 1.21 -18.77
C SER A 108 -9.70 1.71 -18.42
N VAL A 109 -10.07 2.88 -18.96
CA VAL A 109 -11.42 3.43 -18.90
C VAL A 109 -12.01 3.34 -20.30
N SER A 110 -13.13 2.63 -20.45
CA SER A 110 -13.74 2.35 -21.77
C SER A 110 -12.72 1.82 -22.81
N GLY A 111 -11.74 1.01 -22.37
CA GLY A 111 -10.69 0.43 -23.19
C GLY A 111 -9.47 1.32 -23.48
N GLU A 112 -9.49 2.60 -23.09
CA GLU A 112 -8.34 3.51 -23.23
C GLU A 112 -7.45 3.43 -21.97
N THR A 113 -6.14 3.16 -22.17
CA THR A 113 -5.16 3.06 -21.09
C THR A 113 -4.43 4.37 -20.80
N ASN A 114 -4.41 5.32 -21.74
CA ASN A 114 -3.81 6.62 -21.51
C ASN A 114 -4.76 7.51 -20.69
N PRO A 115 -4.46 7.81 -19.41
CA PRO A 115 -5.39 8.53 -18.55
C PRO A 115 -5.69 9.97 -19.05
N LYS A 116 -4.78 10.57 -19.81
CA LYS A 116 -5.01 11.91 -20.42
C LYS A 116 -6.11 11.93 -21.50
N LYS A 117 -6.60 10.75 -21.90
CA LYS A 117 -7.69 10.58 -22.84
C LYS A 117 -8.98 10.08 -22.18
N TRP A 118 -8.96 9.85 -20.88
CA TRP A 118 -10.16 9.51 -20.14
C TRP A 118 -11.08 10.73 -20.07
N ASP A 119 -12.38 10.51 -20.04
CA ASP A 119 -13.35 11.54 -19.72
C ASP A 119 -13.34 11.78 -18.19
N TYR A 120 -12.19 12.19 -17.70
CA TYR A 120 -11.91 12.40 -16.29
C TYR A 120 -10.72 13.35 -16.13
N THR A 121 -10.87 14.31 -15.24
CA THR A 121 -9.80 15.23 -14.85
C THR A 121 -9.64 15.17 -13.33
N PRO A 122 -8.44 14.78 -12.81
CA PRO A 122 -8.19 14.75 -11.37
C PRO A 122 -8.59 16.06 -10.68
N HIS A 123 -9.23 15.97 -9.52
CA HIS A 123 -9.63 17.07 -8.61
C HIS A 123 -10.62 18.10 -9.19
N LYS A 124 -11.09 17.97 -10.41
CA LYS A 124 -11.92 19.01 -11.06
C LYS A 124 -13.40 18.67 -11.16
N GLU A 125 -13.75 17.41 -11.03
CA GLU A 125 -15.11 16.99 -11.27
C GLU A 125 -15.56 15.96 -10.22
N ILE A 126 -16.73 16.18 -9.64
CA ILE A 126 -17.46 15.16 -8.93
C ILE A 126 -18.16 14.31 -10.00
N HIS A 127 -17.49 13.28 -10.49
CA HIS A 127 -18.12 12.31 -11.38
C HIS A 127 -19.12 11.46 -10.59
N ILE A 128 -20.38 11.80 -10.67
CA ILE A 128 -21.48 11.06 -10.03
C ILE A 128 -21.63 9.66 -10.66
N SER A 129 -21.27 9.52 -11.93
CA SER A 129 -21.31 8.22 -12.62
C SER A 129 -19.98 7.48 -12.49
N PRO A 130 -20.00 6.20 -12.09
CA PRO A 130 -18.79 5.42 -12.00
C PRO A 130 -18.13 5.25 -13.37
N LEU A 131 -16.81 5.43 -13.41
CA LEU A 131 -16.02 5.14 -14.61
C LEU A 131 -16.10 3.65 -14.96
N SER A 132 -16.22 3.33 -16.25
CA SER A 132 -16.11 1.94 -16.73
C SER A 132 -14.66 1.49 -16.73
N ILE A 133 -14.18 1.05 -15.57
CA ILE A 133 -12.79 0.68 -15.31
C ILE A 133 -12.61 -0.82 -15.56
N SER A 134 -11.52 -1.17 -16.25
CA SER A 134 -11.03 -2.55 -16.38
C SER A 134 -9.55 -2.60 -16.04
N GLU A 135 -9.10 -3.74 -15.52
CA GLU A 135 -7.70 -4.00 -15.16
C GLU A 135 -7.09 -5.07 -16.05
N ASN A 136 -5.84 -4.86 -16.48
CA ASN A 136 -5.05 -5.87 -17.17
C ASN A 136 -4.09 -6.55 -16.16
N PRO A 137 -4.37 -7.79 -15.72
CA PRO A 137 -3.56 -8.50 -14.73
C PRO A 137 -2.16 -8.85 -15.25
N ASP A 138 -1.96 -8.87 -16.57
CA ASP A 138 -0.66 -9.16 -17.19
C ASP A 138 0.22 -7.92 -17.36
N ALA A 139 -0.29 -6.72 -17.11
CA ALA A 139 0.48 -5.50 -17.18
C ALA A 139 1.53 -5.45 -16.06
N ASN A 140 2.64 -4.73 -16.32
CA ASN A 140 3.74 -4.56 -15.37
C ASN A 140 3.80 -3.15 -14.78
N GLY A 141 2.78 -2.35 -15.01
CA GLY A 141 2.64 -1.01 -14.49
C GLY A 141 2.28 -0.98 -13.01
N TYR A 142 2.16 0.23 -12.50
CA TYR A 142 1.74 0.48 -11.13
C TYR A 142 0.22 0.39 -11.01
N ARG A 143 -0.23 -0.08 -9.86
CA ARG A 143 -1.64 -0.18 -9.48
C ARG A 143 -1.82 -0.03 -7.96
N LEU A 144 -3.04 0.12 -7.51
CA LEU A 144 -3.36 0.01 -6.11
C LEU A 144 -3.18 -1.44 -5.62
N PRO A 145 -2.77 -1.67 -4.37
CA PRO A 145 -2.74 -2.99 -3.78
C PRO A 145 -4.17 -3.51 -3.55
N SER A 146 -4.34 -4.82 -3.57
CA SER A 146 -5.51 -5.43 -2.93
C SER A 146 -5.38 -5.35 -1.41
N VAL A 147 -6.47 -5.57 -0.69
CA VAL A 147 -6.45 -5.66 0.79
C VAL A 147 -5.48 -6.75 1.24
N GLU A 148 -5.53 -7.93 0.62
CA GLU A 148 -4.64 -9.04 0.94
C GLU A 148 -3.16 -8.67 0.70
N GLU A 149 -2.84 -8.01 -0.41
CA GLU A 149 -1.49 -7.54 -0.71
C GLU A 149 -1.04 -6.48 0.30
N TRP A 150 -1.92 -5.53 0.62
CA TRP A 150 -1.65 -4.49 1.60
C TRP A 150 -1.34 -5.10 2.99
N GLU A 151 -2.18 -6.01 3.48
CA GLU A 151 -2.01 -6.69 4.76
C GLU A 151 -0.73 -7.53 4.80
N TYR A 152 -0.40 -8.22 3.72
CA TYR A 152 0.84 -8.98 3.62
C TYR A 152 2.09 -8.10 3.80
N PHE A 153 2.11 -6.92 3.18
CA PHE A 153 3.20 -5.97 3.35
C PHE A 153 3.16 -5.29 4.73
N ALA A 154 1.98 -5.01 5.25
CA ALA A 154 1.81 -4.40 6.58
C ALA A 154 2.23 -5.34 7.71
N ALA A 155 1.94 -6.64 7.61
CA ALA A 155 2.40 -7.62 8.57
C ALA A 155 3.94 -7.69 8.65
N GLY A 156 4.65 -7.44 7.54
CA GLY A 156 6.11 -7.43 7.54
C GLY A 156 6.74 -8.78 7.86
N GLY A 157 5.95 -9.88 7.86
CA GLY A 157 6.38 -11.21 8.25
C GLY A 157 6.28 -11.50 9.76
N ASP A 158 5.72 -10.58 10.53
CA ASP A 158 5.48 -10.68 11.97
C ASP A 158 3.96 -10.71 12.26
N ASP A 159 3.60 -11.09 13.49
CA ASP A 159 2.20 -11.19 13.95
C ASP A 159 1.90 -10.07 15.00
N TYR A 160 2.38 -8.85 14.72
CA TYR A 160 2.08 -7.69 15.55
C TYR A 160 0.71 -7.10 15.20
N ARG A 161 0.09 -6.45 16.18
CA ARG A 161 -1.19 -5.75 15.99
C ARG A 161 -1.07 -4.57 15.02
N TYR A 162 0.05 -3.86 15.08
CA TYR A 162 0.38 -2.74 14.19
C TYR A 162 1.60 -3.11 13.34
N SER A 163 1.80 -2.42 12.26
CA SER A 163 2.88 -2.74 11.33
C SER A 163 4.26 -2.52 11.96
N GLY A 164 4.88 -3.58 12.45
CA GLY A 164 6.22 -3.59 13.03
C GLY A 164 6.28 -3.62 14.56
N SER A 165 5.15 -3.41 15.29
CA SER A 165 5.15 -3.44 16.76
C SER A 165 3.76 -3.68 17.35
N ASP A 166 3.70 -4.17 18.59
CA ASP A 166 2.50 -4.10 19.43
C ASP A 166 2.37 -2.76 20.17
N ASP A 167 3.44 -1.97 20.22
CA ASP A 167 3.43 -0.60 20.72
C ASP A 167 3.13 0.38 19.59
N GLN A 168 1.91 0.89 19.56
CA GLN A 168 1.42 1.79 18.52
C GLN A 168 2.21 3.10 18.44
N GLU A 169 2.72 3.61 19.56
CA GLU A 169 3.45 4.88 19.61
C GLU A 169 4.74 4.86 18.77
N LEU A 170 5.32 3.68 18.53
CA LEU A 170 6.55 3.53 17.78
C LEU A 170 6.33 3.55 16.26
N VAL A 171 5.14 3.15 15.80
CA VAL A 171 4.92 2.78 14.37
C VAL A 171 3.71 3.47 13.73
N ALA A 172 2.92 4.26 14.49
CA ALA A 172 1.69 4.86 13.98
C ALA A 172 1.49 6.31 14.40
N TRP A 173 1.11 7.16 13.45
CA TRP A 173 0.50 8.45 13.72
C TRP A 173 -1.03 8.30 13.80
N PHE A 174 -1.61 8.43 14.98
CA PHE A 174 -3.04 8.20 15.24
C PHE A 174 -3.60 9.28 16.18
N PHE A 175 -4.86 9.21 16.55
CA PHE A 175 -5.54 10.20 17.40
C PHE A 175 -4.75 10.54 18.68
N GLY A 176 -4.06 9.55 19.28
CA GLY A 176 -3.35 9.72 20.54
C GLY A 176 -2.08 10.58 20.46
N ASN A 177 -1.39 10.61 19.31
CA ASN A 177 -0.06 11.22 19.19
C ASN A 177 0.10 12.18 18.02
N SER A 178 -0.80 12.18 17.04
CA SER A 178 -0.68 12.95 15.78
C SER A 178 -0.91 14.46 15.94
N LYS A 179 -1.46 14.91 17.08
CA LYS A 179 -1.92 16.29 17.28
C LYS A 179 -3.02 16.74 16.30
N GLY A 180 -3.66 15.78 15.61
CA GLY A 180 -4.79 16.01 14.73
C GLY A 180 -4.46 16.34 13.27
N TYR A 181 -3.22 16.08 12.81
CA TYR A 181 -2.77 16.23 11.43
C TYR A 181 -1.85 15.08 10.99
N SER A 182 -1.69 14.91 9.68
CA SER A 182 -0.73 13.95 9.11
C SER A 182 0.71 14.44 9.34
N HIS A 183 1.66 13.54 9.24
CA HIS A 183 3.08 13.81 9.43
C HIS A 183 3.87 13.42 8.18
N GLU A 184 5.09 13.92 8.05
CA GLU A 184 6.00 13.47 6.99
C GLU A 184 6.15 11.95 7.03
N VAL A 185 6.21 11.34 5.86
CA VAL A 185 6.35 9.89 5.73
C VAL A 185 7.68 9.40 6.30
N ALA A 186 7.70 8.17 6.80
CA ALA A 186 8.89 7.50 7.34
C ALA A 186 9.54 8.23 8.54
N THR A 187 8.76 8.89 9.37
CA THR A 187 9.25 9.53 10.60
C THR A 187 9.18 8.62 11.83
N LEU A 188 8.42 7.53 11.76
CA LEU A 188 8.36 6.47 12.78
C LEU A 188 9.10 5.21 12.30
N GLU A 189 9.11 4.15 13.12
CA GLU A 189 9.84 2.92 12.81
C GLU A 189 9.12 2.09 11.72
N PRO A 190 9.88 1.47 10.80
CA PRO A 190 9.32 0.59 9.79
C PRO A 190 9.09 -0.81 10.34
N ASN A 191 8.29 -1.63 9.65
CA ASN A 191 8.24 -3.05 9.90
C ASN A 191 9.49 -3.80 9.35
N ALA A 192 9.57 -5.12 9.57
CA ALA A 192 10.74 -5.93 9.18
C ALA A 192 10.96 -6.02 7.65
N TYR A 193 9.96 -5.67 6.83
CA TYR A 193 10.14 -5.53 5.37
C TYR A 193 10.66 -4.15 4.96
N GLY A 194 10.67 -3.16 5.86
CA GLY A 194 11.03 -1.78 5.56
C GLY A 194 9.85 -0.97 5.01
N MET A 195 8.62 -1.34 5.38
CA MET A 195 7.42 -0.58 5.11
C MET A 195 7.17 0.40 6.26
N TYR A 196 6.90 1.63 5.93
CA TYR A 196 6.59 2.73 6.86
C TYR A 196 5.11 3.11 6.76
N ASP A 197 4.59 3.68 7.81
CA ASP A 197 3.27 4.33 7.86
C ASP A 197 2.10 3.41 7.44
N MET A 198 2.29 2.07 7.56
CA MET A 198 1.23 1.09 7.33
C MET A 198 0.19 1.08 8.46
N SER A 199 0.43 1.84 9.52
CA SER A 199 -0.47 2.05 10.66
C SER A 199 -0.57 3.55 10.93
N GLY A 200 -1.75 4.15 10.77
CA GLY A 200 -2.00 5.57 10.97
C GLY A 200 -1.56 6.45 9.79
N ASN A 201 -1.23 7.69 10.05
CA ASN A 201 -0.91 8.78 9.14
C ASN A 201 -2.08 9.13 8.21
N VAL A 202 -2.18 8.56 7.00
CA VAL A 202 -3.39 8.63 6.17
C VAL A 202 -3.91 7.24 5.84
N ALA A 203 -5.23 7.09 5.77
CA ALA A 203 -5.83 5.82 5.32
C ALA A 203 -5.48 5.57 3.84
N GLU A 204 -5.28 4.31 3.46
CA GLU A 204 -4.78 3.97 2.14
C GLU A 204 -5.82 3.25 1.30
N ILE A 205 -6.11 3.82 0.14
CA ILE A 205 -7.08 3.29 -0.82
C ILE A 205 -6.56 1.98 -1.41
N CYS A 206 -7.35 0.91 -1.29
CA CYS A 206 -7.11 -0.39 -1.92
C CYS A 206 -7.94 -0.57 -3.20
N SER A 207 -7.59 -1.58 -4.00
CA SER A 207 -8.33 -1.90 -5.24
C SER A 207 -9.66 -2.58 -4.97
N ASP A 208 -9.82 -3.20 -3.80
CA ASP A 208 -11.02 -3.96 -3.46
C ASP A 208 -12.23 -3.04 -3.31
N PHE A 209 -13.37 -3.54 -3.72
CA PHE A 209 -14.65 -2.88 -3.53
C PHE A 209 -15.50 -3.63 -2.50
N TYR A 210 -16.28 -2.87 -1.77
CA TYR A 210 -17.26 -3.43 -0.84
C TYR A 210 -18.64 -3.40 -1.51
N PRO A 211 -19.33 -4.54 -1.56
CA PRO A 211 -20.69 -4.58 -2.14
C PRO A 211 -21.63 -3.74 -1.27
N THR A 212 -22.34 -2.81 -1.90
CA THR A 212 -23.37 -1.99 -1.26
C THR A 212 -24.73 -2.36 -1.84
N ASP A 213 -25.79 -2.18 -1.05
CA ASP A 213 -27.17 -2.37 -1.52
C ASP A 213 -27.61 -1.24 -2.49
N VAL A 214 -26.79 -0.20 -2.64
CA VAL A 214 -27.03 0.92 -3.55
C VAL A 214 -26.32 0.65 -4.87
N SER A 215 -27.05 0.28 -5.90
CA SER A 215 -26.55 -0.24 -7.18
C SER A 215 -25.70 0.73 -8.01
N GLU A 216 -25.60 2.00 -7.62
CA GLU A 216 -24.89 3.05 -8.38
C GLU A 216 -23.60 3.52 -7.70
N VAL A 217 -23.33 3.11 -6.46
CA VAL A 217 -22.14 3.56 -5.71
C VAL A 217 -21.16 2.42 -5.54
N VAL A 218 -20.01 2.54 -6.18
CA VAL A 218 -18.87 1.63 -5.95
C VAL A 218 -18.05 2.17 -4.78
N VAL A 219 -18.01 1.42 -3.70
CA VAL A 219 -17.27 1.78 -2.47
C VAL A 219 -15.96 1.00 -2.43
N ARG A 220 -14.86 1.67 -2.10
CA ARG A 220 -13.53 1.09 -2.01
C ARG A 220 -13.12 0.93 -0.56
N VAL A 221 -12.44 -0.18 -0.30
CA VAL A 221 -11.86 -0.45 1.02
C VAL A 221 -10.65 0.48 1.21
N VAL A 222 -10.52 1.04 2.41
CA VAL A 222 -9.30 1.72 2.86
C VAL A 222 -8.70 0.99 4.05
N ARG A 223 -7.39 1.07 4.20
CA ARG A 223 -6.62 0.34 5.21
C ARG A 223 -5.70 1.28 5.98
N GLY A 224 -5.19 0.81 7.13
CA GLY A 224 -4.18 1.48 7.93
C GLY A 224 -4.71 2.47 8.97
N GLY A 225 -5.94 2.95 8.84
CA GLY A 225 -6.43 4.05 9.65
C GLY A 225 -5.74 5.37 9.31
N PHE A 226 -5.96 6.43 10.09
CA PHE A 226 -5.42 7.76 9.80
C PHE A 226 -5.12 8.53 11.08
N TYR A 227 -4.52 9.69 10.97
CA TYR A 227 -4.04 10.51 12.09
C TYR A 227 -5.11 10.93 13.13
N LYS A 228 -6.41 10.77 12.83
CA LYS A 228 -7.52 10.94 13.79
C LYS A 228 -8.25 9.64 14.10
N ALA A 229 -7.78 8.50 13.56
CA ALA A 229 -8.37 7.21 13.82
C ALA A 229 -8.05 6.71 15.22
N HIS A 230 -8.94 5.91 15.77
CA HIS A 230 -8.66 5.17 16.99
C HIS A 230 -7.73 3.99 16.71
N SER A 231 -7.05 3.53 17.75
CA SER A 231 -6.05 2.46 17.67
C SER A 231 -6.52 1.18 16.96
N ARG A 232 -7.80 0.83 17.05
CA ARG A 232 -8.35 -0.37 16.39
C ARG A 232 -8.31 -0.28 14.87
N GLN A 233 -8.58 0.90 14.31
CA GLN A 233 -8.58 1.15 12.87
C GLN A 233 -7.16 1.15 12.26
N CYS A 234 -6.12 1.36 13.10
CA CYS A 234 -4.72 1.36 12.67
C CYS A 234 -4.07 -0.04 12.69
N ARG A 235 -4.81 -1.10 13.03
CA ARG A 235 -4.28 -2.48 13.05
C ARG A 235 -3.99 -2.99 11.65
N VAL A 236 -3.05 -3.94 11.55
CA VAL A 236 -2.74 -4.65 10.30
C VAL A 236 -3.96 -5.41 9.81
N HIS A 237 -4.61 -6.13 10.70
CA HIS A 237 -5.88 -6.79 10.43
C HIS A 237 -6.97 -6.11 11.23
N VAL A 238 -8.04 -5.73 10.58
CA VAL A 238 -9.24 -5.15 11.21
C VAL A 238 -10.44 -6.03 10.91
N ASP A 239 -11.33 -6.14 11.89
CA ASP A 239 -12.61 -6.80 11.71
C ASP A 239 -13.53 -5.95 10.79
N ASP A 240 -14.53 -6.57 10.17
CA ASP A 240 -15.47 -5.90 9.25
C ASP A 240 -16.13 -4.66 9.87
N GLU A 241 -16.36 -4.68 11.19
CA GLU A 241 -16.99 -3.58 11.93
C GLU A 241 -16.07 -2.34 12.08
N ASP A 242 -14.76 -2.52 12.03
CA ASP A 242 -13.74 -1.45 12.12
C ASP A 242 -13.17 -1.07 10.74
N MET A 243 -13.68 -1.67 9.66
CA MET A 243 -13.21 -1.41 8.29
C MET A 243 -13.76 -0.10 7.76
N ASP A 244 -12.89 0.73 7.21
CA ASP A 244 -13.25 2.01 6.61
C ASP A 244 -13.44 1.87 5.09
N PHE A 245 -14.33 2.70 4.53
CA PHE A 245 -14.69 2.69 3.12
C PHE A 245 -14.85 4.10 2.58
N ILE A 246 -14.54 4.28 1.30
CA ILE A 246 -14.83 5.53 0.57
C ILE A 246 -15.51 5.23 -0.77
N PRO A 247 -16.51 6.00 -1.19
CA PRO A 247 -17.01 5.95 -2.57
C PRO A 247 -15.89 6.27 -3.58
N SER A 248 -15.85 5.53 -4.70
CA SER A 248 -14.75 5.65 -5.68
C SER A 248 -14.56 7.05 -6.27
N HIS A 249 -15.61 7.86 -6.28
CA HIS A 249 -15.62 9.22 -6.82
C HIS A 249 -15.49 10.30 -5.75
N GLU A 250 -15.58 9.93 -4.46
CA GLU A 250 -15.48 10.89 -3.37
C GLU A 250 -14.03 11.11 -2.97
N VAL A 251 -13.76 12.34 -2.60
CA VAL A 251 -12.48 12.81 -2.12
C VAL A 251 -12.49 12.75 -0.59
N SER A 252 -11.49 12.12 0.00
CA SER A 252 -11.31 12.08 1.44
C SER A 252 -10.04 12.78 1.85
N LYS A 253 -10.14 13.80 2.72
CA LYS A 253 -9.00 14.48 3.33
C LYS A 253 -8.22 13.64 4.36
N TYR A 254 -8.65 12.40 4.57
CA TYR A 254 -8.02 11.46 5.48
C TYR A 254 -7.42 10.26 4.75
N ALA A 255 -7.62 10.18 3.43
CA ALA A 255 -7.17 9.08 2.62
C ALA A 255 -6.20 9.53 1.54
N GLY A 256 -5.11 8.78 1.48
CA GLY A 256 -4.10 8.76 0.43
C GLY A 256 -4.00 7.37 -0.17
N PHE A 257 -2.85 7.00 -0.65
CA PHE A 257 -2.61 5.67 -1.22
C PHE A 257 -1.12 5.34 -1.29
N ARG A 258 -0.82 4.08 -1.48
CA ARG A 258 0.45 3.58 -2.01
C ARG A 258 0.20 2.73 -3.22
N PHE A 259 1.23 2.47 -4.02
CA PHE A 259 1.10 1.65 -5.20
C PHE A 259 1.97 0.40 -5.12
N VAL A 260 1.55 -0.61 -5.86
CA VAL A 260 2.23 -1.88 -6.05
C VAL A 260 2.42 -2.15 -7.53
N ARG A 261 3.38 -3.00 -7.89
CA ARG A 261 3.50 -3.57 -9.24
C ARG A 261 4.01 -4.99 -9.21
N GLN A 262 3.79 -5.71 -10.29
CA GLN A 262 4.45 -6.99 -10.51
C GLN A 262 5.90 -6.78 -10.95
N TYR A 263 6.83 -7.43 -10.22
CA TYR A 263 8.20 -7.51 -10.66
C TYR A 263 8.33 -8.56 -11.77
N LYS A 264 8.73 -8.10 -12.96
CA LYS A 264 9.16 -8.99 -14.05
C LYS A 264 10.68 -8.94 -14.13
N LYS A 265 11.34 -10.13 -14.04
CA LYS A 265 12.79 -10.26 -14.25
C LYS A 265 13.15 -9.84 -15.66
#